data_41ba666d3ca6d7139a6319026008b92c
#
_entry.id   41ba666d3ca6d7139a6319026008b92c
#
_cell.length_a   1.000
_cell.length_b   1.000
_cell.length_c   1.000
_cell.angle_alpha   90.00
_cell.angle_beta   90.00
_cell.angle_gamma   90.00
#
_symmetry.space_group_name_H-M   'P 1'
#
loop_
_entity.id
_entity.type
_entity.pdbx_description
1 polymer ?
#
loop_
_entity_poly.entity_id
_entity_poly.type
_entity_poly.pdbx_seq_one_letter_code
_entity_poly.pdbx_strand_id
1 'polypeptide(L)'
;MDLPSKLSPIATFSIAAADPEAHECGVAVASKFLAVGVMVPWARAGVGAVATQSWANLSYGPDGLRLLAEGVAPAEVIERLTHADAMASHRQVGVVDMQGRSATFTGEQCMPWAGGRTAPGVAVQGNILVSEETVATMLAVFQGTPGRLAARLLAALSAGDQAGGDSRGRQSAALLVVKPGAGYGGFNDRYLDLRVDDHPDPVVELGRIFVLWQLYFEKALASELMPIDSALAAELRRGLRQLGYDPGPDGEWDGSAQAAFAAFAGRENLEERVRTDGQTDRRVIEYFRGRVSAPLPYPSPKGRGRS
;
A
#
# COMPACT_ATOMS: atom_id res chain seq x y z
N MET A 1 -17.88 31.77 -9.06
CA MET A 1 -16.73 31.37 -9.91
C MET A 1 -17.09 29.99 -10.44
N ASP A 2 -17.28 29.86 -11.74
CA ASP A 2 -17.68 28.58 -12.32
C ASP A 2 -16.55 27.59 -12.23
N LEU A 3 -16.87 26.33 -11.89
CA LEU A 3 -15.93 25.22 -11.93
C LEU A 3 -15.30 25.12 -13.33
N PRO A 4 -13.98 24.89 -13.46
CA PRO A 4 -13.36 24.69 -14.76
C PRO A 4 -14.09 23.55 -15.48
N SER A 5 -14.64 23.82 -16.66
CA SER A 5 -15.47 22.90 -17.45
C SER A 5 -14.78 21.58 -17.87
N LYS A 6 -13.53 21.39 -17.48
CA LYS A 6 -12.68 20.21 -17.82
C LYS A 6 -12.30 19.33 -16.64
N LEU A 7 -12.72 19.66 -15.41
CA LEU A 7 -12.43 18.84 -14.24
C LEU A 7 -13.66 18.01 -13.86
N SER A 8 -13.48 16.73 -13.63
CA SER A 8 -14.50 15.86 -13.03
C SER A 8 -14.23 15.73 -11.53
N PRO A 9 -15.27 15.63 -10.68
CA PRO A 9 -15.07 15.39 -9.26
C PRO A 9 -14.37 14.05 -9.04
N ILE A 10 -13.38 14.04 -8.15
CA ILE A 10 -12.69 12.82 -7.73
C ILE A 10 -13.53 12.18 -6.63
N ALA A 11 -14.55 11.42 -7.01
CA ALA A 11 -15.31 10.60 -6.08
C ALA A 11 -14.40 9.52 -5.53
N THR A 12 -14.39 9.36 -4.21
CA THR A 12 -13.27 8.67 -3.59
C THR A 12 -13.61 8.30 -2.16
N PHE A 13 -13.05 7.23 -1.68
CA PHE A 13 -12.91 6.96 -0.25
C PHE A 13 -11.43 6.79 0.10
N SER A 14 -11.04 7.39 1.21
CA SER A 14 -9.64 7.39 1.64
C SER A 14 -9.53 7.35 3.17
N ILE A 15 -8.36 6.95 3.63
CA ILE A 15 -7.96 6.94 5.02
C ILE A 15 -6.56 7.52 5.12
N ALA A 16 -6.39 8.55 5.95
CA ALA A 16 -5.09 9.05 6.39
C ALA A 16 -4.85 8.59 7.82
N ALA A 17 -3.67 8.06 8.11
CA ALA A 17 -3.34 7.62 9.45
C ALA A 17 -1.87 7.83 9.82
N ALA A 18 -1.62 7.93 11.13
CA ALA A 18 -0.29 8.02 11.73
C ALA A 18 -0.15 6.99 12.85
N ASP A 19 1.04 6.43 12.94
CA ASP A 19 1.50 5.59 14.04
C ASP A 19 2.75 6.26 14.66
N PRO A 20 2.58 7.07 15.72
CA PRO A 20 3.68 7.80 16.34
C PRO A 20 4.76 6.88 16.92
N GLU A 21 4.40 5.69 17.42
CA GLU A 21 5.34 4.73 18.00
C GLU A 21 6.24 4.11 16.93
N ALA A 22 5.66 3.78 15.78
CA ALA A 22 6.40 3.26 14.63
C ALA A 22 7.10 4.36 13.81
N HIS A 23 6.84 5.63 14.09
CA HIS A 23 7.25 6.80 13.28
C HIS A 23 6.76 6.71 11.81
N GLU A 24 5.57 6.17 11.60
CA GLU A 24 4.97 5.97 10.29
C GLU A 24 3.72 6.85 10.11
N CYS A 25 3.53 7.42 8.93
CA CYS A 25 2.25 8.01 8.53
C CYS A 25 2.00 7.74 7.04
N GLY A 26 0.72 7.76 6.65
CA GLY A 26 0.39 7.44 5.27
C GLY A 26 -1.08 7.59 4.94
N VAL A 27 -1.40 7.25 3.69
CA VAL A 27 -2.75 7.34 3.11
C VAL A 27 -3.01 6.12 2.26
N ALA A 28 -4.21 5.54 2.40
CA ALA A 28 -4.76 4.62 1.42
C ALA A 28 -6.00 5.22 0.77
N VAL A 29 -6.21 4.98 -0.53
CA VAL A 29 -7.28 5.58 -1.32
C VAL A 29 -7.73 4.65 -2.44
N ALA A 30 -9.03 4.65 -2.75
CA ALA A 30 -9.59 4.04 -3.97
C ALA A 30 -10.69 4.91 -4.57
N SER A 31 -10.89 4.80 -5.89
CA SER A 31 -11.77 5.68 -6.64
C SER A 31 -12.17 5.11 -8.00
N LYS A 32 -13.34 5.54 -8.51
CA LYS A 32 -13.67 5.47 -9.94
C LYS A 32 -13.08 6.68 -10.66
N PHE A 33 -11.77 6.80 -10.62
CA PHE A 33 -10.97 7.84 -11.25
C PHE A 33 -9.61 7.28 -11.65
N LEU A 34 -9.06 7.70 -12.78
CA LEU A 34 -7.75 7.25 -13.25
C LEU A 34 -6.64 7.77 -12.35
N ALA A 35 -5.73 6.90 -11.93
CA ALA A 35 -4.50 7.24 -11.20
C ALA A 35 -4.73 8.12 -9.95
N VAL A 36 -5.72 7.78 -9.13
CA VAL A 36 -6.08 8.55 -7.91
C VAL A 36 -4.89 8.73 -6.95
N GLY A 37 -3.94 7.82 -6.97
CA GLY A 37 -2.73 7.85 -6.14
C GLY A 37 -1.78 9.01 -6.44
N VAL A 38 -1.93 9.71 -7.58
CA VAL A 38 -1.13 10.89 -7.89
C VAL A 38 -1.70 12.16 -7.23
N MET A 39 -2.99 12.16 -6.92
CA MET A 39 -3.72 13.38 -6.52
C MET A 39 -4.07 13.42 -5.04
N VAL A 40 -4.56 12.32 -4.49
CA VAL A 40 -5.18 12.30 -3.16
C VAL A 40 -4.17 12.16 -2.02
N PRO A 41 -3.18 11.22 -2.05
CA PRO A 41 -2.31 10.97 -0.92
C PRO A 41 -1.12 11.92 -0.86
N TRP A 42 -0.93 12.50 0.32
CA TRP A 42 0.22 13.33 0.68
C TRP A 42 0.70 12.94 2.06
N ALA A 43 2.00 12.71 2.21
CA ALA A 43 2.58 12.37 3.50
C ALA A 43 4.03 12.90 3.60
N ARG A 44 4.44 13.27 4.82
CA ARG A 44 5.81 13.67 5.15
C ARG A 44 6.22 13.01 6.45
N ALA A 45 7.32 12.29 6.43
CA ALA A 45 7.86 11.59 7.58
C ALA A 45 8.15 12.56 8.74
N GLY A 46 7.79 12.17 9.95
CA GLY A 46 7.91 12.99 11.15
C GLY A 46 6.89 14.14 11.25
N VAL A 47 6.01 14.32 10.27
CA VAL A 47 5.05 15.43 10.21
C VAL A 47 3.61 14.93 10.24
N GLY A 48 3.18 14.11 9.27
CA GLY A 48 1.83 13.63 9.17
C GLY A 48 1.40 13.31 7.74
N ALA A 49 0.07 13.17 7.53
CA ALA A 49 -0.50 12.85 6.24
C ALA A 49 -1.79 13.65 5.96
N VAL A 50 -2.03 13.91 4.68
CA VAL A 50 -3.19 14.62 4.15
C VAL A 50 -3.76 13.84 2.98
N ALA A 51 -5.10 13.67 2.98
CA ALA A 51 -5.84 13.14 1.86
C ALA A 51 -6.81 14.21 1.35
N THR A 52 -6.59 14.76 0.15
CA THR A 52 -7.46 15.78 -0.46
C THR A 52 -8.21 15.23 -1.66
N GLN A 53 -9.53 15.40 -1.71
CA GLN A 53 -10.40 14.73 -2.69
C GLN A 53 -11.69 15.51 -2.96
N SER A 54 -12.67 14.91 -3.66
CA SER A 54 -13.85 15.53 -4.25
C SER A 54 -13.42 16.46 -5.41
N TRP A 55 -13.79 17.71 -5.45
CA TRP A 55 -13.14 18.68 -6.32
C TRP A 55 -11.79 19.05 -5.70
N ALA A 56 -10.83 18.15 -5.79
CA ALA A 56 -9.58 18.25 -5.03
C ALA A 56 -8.83 19.54 -5.32
N ASN A 57 -8.47 20.27 -4.26
CA ASN A 57 -7.47 21.30 -4.33
C ASN A 57 -6.13 20.66 -3.95
N LEU A 58 -5.27 20.45 -4.92
CA LEU A 58 -4.00 19.73 -4.70
C LEU A 58 -3.01 20.52 -3.83
N SER A 59 -3.18 21.85 -3.70
CA SER A 59 -2.35 22.65 -2.78
C SER A 59 -2.60 22.30 -1.31
N TYR A 60 -3.76 21.71 -0.97
CA TYR A 60 -4.04 21.27 0.41
C TYR A 60 -3.03 20.23 0.91
N GLY A 61 -2.46 19.42 0.01
CA GLY A 61 -1.40 18.46 0.36
C GLY A 61 -0.14 19.15 0.88
N PRO A 62 0.63 19.86 0.04
CA PRO A 62 1.87 20.52 0.46
C PRO A 62 1.65 21.61 1.50
N ASP A 63 0.60 22.43 1.40
CA ASP A 63 0.31 23.49 2.36
C ASP A 63 -0.10 22.92 3.73
N GLY A 64 -0.94 21.85 3.74
CA GLY A 64 -1.30 21.17 4.97
C GLY A 64 -0.09 20.55 5.67
N LEU A 65 0.79 19.86 4.93
CA LEU A 65 2.03 19.30 5.48
C LEU A 65 2.98 20.38 5.98
N ARG A 66 3.03 21.55 5.36
CA ARG A 66 3.81 22.71 5.84
C ARG A 66 3.27 23.21 7.18
N LEU A 67 1.96 23.41 7.29
CA LEU A 67 1.32 23.86 8.53
C LEU A 67 1.49 22.83 9.66
N LEU A 68 1.35 21.54 9.37
CA LEU A 68 1.62 20.49 10.35
C LEU A 68 3.07 20.52 10.84
N ALA A 69 4.04 20.77 9.95
CA ALA A 69 5.45 20.90 10.30
C ALA A 69 5.74 22.11 11.19
N GLU A 70 4.92 23.14 11.12
CA GLU A 70 4.91 24.31 12.01
C GLU A 70 4.23 24.04 13.37
N GLY A 71 3.69 22.80 13.58
CA GLY A 71 3.03 22.40 14.81
C GLY A 71 1.54 22.73 14.88
N VAL A 72 0.95 23.25 13.80
CA VAL A 72 -0.48 23.56 13.71
C VAL A 72 -1.30 22.27 13.82
N ALA A 73 -2.37 22.29 14.64
CA ALA A 73 -3.21 21.13 14.82
C ALA A 73 -4.05 20.82 13.56
N PRO A 74 -4.37 19.52 13.25
CA PRO A 74 -5.11 19.14 12.04
C PRO A 74 -6.41 19.90 11.82
N ALA A 75 -7.20 20.16 12.87
CA ALA A 75 -8.43 20.94 12.75
C ALA A 75 -8.18 22.39 12.29
N GLU A 76 -7.17 23.04 12.86
CA GLU A 76 -6.78 24.41 12.47
C GLU A 76 -6.13 24.42 11.08
N VAL A 77 -5.38 23.36 10.69
CA VAL A 77 -4.88 23.21 9.31
C VAL A 77 -6.05 23.25 8.34
N ILE A 78 -7.08 22.45 8.58
CA ILE A 78 -8.29 22.42 7.72
C ILE A 78 -8.97 23.80 7.68
N GLU A 79 -9.15 24.45 8.82
CA GLU A 79 -9.75 25.77 8.90
C GLU A 79 -8.97 26.80 8.06
N ARG A 80 -7.66 26.85 8.16
CA ARG A 80 -6.81 27.78 7.39
C ARG A 80 -6.88 27.50 5.89
N LEU A 81 -6.83 26.21 5.47
CA LEU A 81 -6.91 25.82 4.07
C LEU A 81 -8.26 26.14 3.45
N THR A 82 -9.34 25.85 4.17
CA THR A 82 -10.71 26.07 3.68
C THR A 82 -11.10 27.55 3.69
N HIS A 83 -10.67 28.32 4.67
CA HIS A 83 -10.90 29.77 4.72
C HIS A 83 -10.27 30.51 3.53
N ALA A 84 -9.13 30.03 3.04
CA ALA A 84 -8.43 30.63 1.90
C ALA A 84 -8.96 30.15 0.53
N ASP A 85 -9.88 29.17 0.49
CA ASP A 85 -10.40 28.58 -0.74
C ASP A 85 -11.85 28.97 -0.99
N ALA A 86 -12.11 29.81 -1.98
CA ALA A 86 -13.45 30.23 -2.36
C ALA A 86 -14.38 29.06 -2.76
N MET A 87 -13.81 27.88 -3.04
CA MET A 87 -14.55 26.67 -3.39
C MET A 87 -14.51 25.61 -2.29
N ALA A 88 -14.26 25.97 -1.05
CA ALA A 88 -14.18 25.06 0.09
C ALA A 88 -15.42 24.16 0.22
N SER A 89 -16.61 24.68 -0.10
CA SER A 89 -17.87 23.91 -0.08
C SER A 89 -17.83 22.64 -0.95
N HIS A 90 -16.94 22.55 -1.95
CA HIS A 90 -16.79 21.41 -2.83
C HIS A 90 -15.60 20.49 -2.45
N ARG A 91 -14.82 20.84 -1.41
CA ARG A 91 -13.62 20.10 -1.02
C ARG A 91 -13.93 19.04 0.03
N GLN A 92 -13.13 18.00 0.02
CA GLN A 92 -13.10 17.03 1.10
C GLN A 92 -11.64 16.72 1.44
N VAL A 93 -11.30 16.76 2.73
CA VAL A 93 -9.91 16.56 3.18
C VAL A 93 -9.88 15.88 4.54
N GLY A 94 -8.94 14.93 4.71
CA GLY A 94 -8.57 14.32 5.98
C GLY A 94 -7.12 14.64 6.30
N VAL A 95 -6.83 14.97 7.56
CA VAL A 95 -5.51 15.38 8.04
C VAL A 95 -5.18 14.65 9.34
N VAL A 96 -3.98 14.11 9.44
CA VAL A 96 -3.43 13.52 10.67
C VAL A 96 -2.02 14.01 10.89
N ASP A 97 -1.60 14.10 12.16
CA ASP A 97 -0.23 14.46 12.54
C ASP A 97 0.47 13.35 13.33
N MET A 98 1.76 13.51 13.54
CA MET A 98 2.58 12.56 14.31
C MET A 98 2.38 12.66 15.83
N GLN A 99 1.50 13.54 16.33
CA GLN A 99 1.02 13.57 17.72
C GLN A 99 -0.23 12.71 17.92
N GLY A 100 -0.73 12.05 16.86
CA GLY A 100 -1.94 11.24 16.90
C GLY A 100 -3.23 12.07 16.86
N ARG A 101 -3.16 13.36 16.52
CA ARG A 101 -4.33 14.21 16.30
C ARG A 101 -4.85 14.02 14.87
N SER A 102 -6.15 14.14 14.67
CA SER A 102 -6.80 13.94 13.37
C SER A 102 -7.98 14.88 13.20
N ALA A 103 -8.27 15.25 11.95
CA ALA A 103 -9.45 15.99 11.57
C ALA A 103 -9.88 15.63 10.16
N THR A 104 -11.18 15.79 9.86
CA THR A 104 -11.72 15.66 8.52
C THR A 104 -12.72 16.78 8.24
N PHE A 105 -12.81 17.18 6.97
CA PHE A 105 -13.76 18.16 6.48
C PHE A 105 -14.43 17.64 5.22
N THR A 106 -15.76 17.81 5.16
CA THR A 106 -16.57 17.51 3.98
C THR A 106 -17.41 18.75 3.69
N GLY A 107 -17.14 19.41 2.58
CA GLY A 107 -17.90 20.59 2.15
C GLY A 107 -19.35 20.24 1.79
N GLU A 108 -20.27 21.14 2.02
CA GLU A 108 -21.72 20.95 1.84
C GLU A 108 -22.15 20.65 0.39
N GLN A 109 -21.32 20.99 -0.58
CA GLN A 109 -21.51 20.72 -2.01
C GLN A 109 -20.82 19.42 -2.47
N CYS A 110 -20.23 18.64 -1.56
CA CYS A 110 -19.79 17.29 -1.90
C CYS A 110 -20.98 16.41 -2.24
N MET A 111 -20.87 15.66 -3.33
CA MET A 111 -21.96 14.82 -3.82
C MET A 111 -22.22 13.64 -2.87
N PRO A 112 -23.49 13.35 -2.50
CA PRO A 112 -23.85 12.32 -1.54
C PRO A 112 -23.68 10.86 -2.10
N TRP A 113 -23.55 9.83 -1.24
CA TRP A 113 -23.27 10.04 0.17
C TRP A 113 -21.85 10.61 0.34
N ALA A 114 -21.71 11.63 1.19
CA ALA A 114 -20.40 12.21 1.51
C ALA A 114 -20.31 12.49 3.01
N GLY A 115 -19.14 12.20 3.60
CA GLY A 115 -18.87 12.41 5.01
C GLY A 115 -17.52 11.86 5.44
N GLY A 116 -17.22 12.01 6.73
CA GLY A 116 -15.98 11.50 7.31
C GLY A 116 -16.12 11.18 8.78
N ARG A 117 -15.16 10.40 9.31
CA ARG A 117 -15.04 10.01 10.71
C ARG A 117 -13.58 10.09 11.14
N THR A 118 -13.35 10.39 12.40
CA THR A 118 -12.02 10.44 13.00
C THR A 118 -11.94 9.61 14.27
N ALA A 119 -10.73 9.15 14.58
CA ALA A 119 -10.33 8.63 15.89
C ALA A 119 -8.85 9.01 16.10
N PRO A 120 -8.26 8.82 17.29
CA PRO A 120 -6.86 9.12 17.51
C PRO A 120 -5.96 8.54 16.41
N GLY A 121 -5.19 9.39 15.74
CA GLY A 121 -4.25 9.03 14.68
C GLY A 121 -4.88 8.62 13.36
N VAL A 122 -6.19 8.79 13.14
CA VAL A 122 -6.84 8.38 11.89
C VAL A 122 -7.98 9.30 11.47
N ALA A 123 -8.04 9.61 10.17
CA ALA A 123 -9.12 10.30 9.51
C ALA A 123 -9.59 9.49 8.29
N VAL A 124 -10.88 9.18 8.22
CA VAL A 124 -11.52 8.45 7.12
C VAL A 124 -12.58 9.34 6.51
N GLN A 125 -12.63 9.44 5.21
CA GLN A 125 -13.60 10.26 4.47
C GLN A 125 -13.91 9.67 3.11
N GLY A 126 -15.09 10.04 2.61
CA GLY A 126 -15.49 9.67 1.25
C GLY A 126 -16.63 10.53 0.71
N ASN A 127 -16.78 10.53 -0.60
CA ASN A 127 -17.84 11.22 -1.33
C ASN A 127 -18.29 10.37 -2.52
N ILE A 128 -19.53 10.57 -2.96
CA ILE A 128 -20.21 9.75 -3.98
C ILE A 128 -20.17 8.26 -3.60
N LEU A 129 -20.31 7.96 -2.33
CA LEU A 129 -20.28 6.58 -1.84
C LEU A 129 -21.67 5.94 -1.94
N VAL A 130 -21.68 4.61 -1.94
CA VAL A 130 -22.92 3.84 -1.84
C VAL A 130 -23.67 4.19 -0.55
N SER A 131 -22.95 4.28 0.59
CA SER A 131 -23.52 4.64 1.89
C SER A 131 -22.45 5.07 2.90
N GLU A 132 -22.88 5.52 4.07
CA GLU A 132 -22.05 5.81 5.24
C GLU A 132 -21.25 4.59 5.72
N GLU A 133 -21.76 3.40 5.47
CA GLU A 133 -21.15 2.14 5.93
C GLU A 133 -19.72 1.98 5.42
N THR A 134 -19.42 2.50 4.24
CA THR A 134 -18.04 2.51 3.70
C THR A 134 -17.05 3.15 4.69
N VAL A 135 -17.36 4.36 5.16
CA VAL A 135 -16.49 5.10 6.08
C VAL A 135 -16.49 4.48 7.49
N ALA A 136 -17.65 4.02 7.95
CA ALA A 136 -17.80 3.39 9.26
C ALA A 136 -16.99 2.10 9.36
N THR A 137 -17.10 1.23 8.36
CA THR A 137 -16.39 -0.04 8.27
C THR A 137 -14.88 0.16 8.15
N MET A 138 -14.43 1.12 7.32
CA MET A 138 -13.00 1.46 7.22
C MET A 138 -12.41 1.83 8.57
N LEU A 139 -13.09 2.69 9.35
CA LEU A 139 -12.59 3.10 10.66
C LEU A 139 -12.55 1.93 11.64
N ALA A 140 -13.62 1.14 11.71
CA ALA A 140 -13.72 -0.01 12.60
C ALA A 140 -12.62 -1.07 12.30
N VAL A 141 -12.42 -1.40 11.02
CA VAL A 141 -11.38 -2.35 10.60
C VAL A 141 -9.99 -1.80 10.88
N PHE A 142 -9.72 -0.52 10.62
CA PHE A 142 -8.43 0.09 10.95
C PHE A 142 -8.09 -0.03 12.44
N GLN A 143 -9.06 0.24 13.31
CA GLN A 143 -8.89 0.16 14.76
C GLN A 143 -8.74 -1.28 15.27
N GLY A 144 -9.45 -2.23 14.65
CA GLY A 144 -9.43 -3.64 15.04
C GLY A 144 -8.27 -4.46 14.43
N THR A 145 -7.56 -3.94 13.44
CA THR A 145 -6.48 -4.67 12.76
C THR A 145 -5.15 -4.42 13.47
N PRO A 146 -4.48 -5.46 14.00
CA PRO A 146 -3.15 -5.33 14.57
C PRO A 146 -2.06 -5.25 13.48
N GLY A 147 -0.86 -4.81 13.86
CA GLY A 147 0.33 -4.86 13.00
C GLY A 147 0.71 -3.52 12.40
N ARG A 148 1.52 -3.56 11.35
CA ARG A 148 2.13 -2.36 10.74
C ARG A 148 1.10 -1.46 10.06
N LEU A 149 1.37 -0.16 10.04
CA LEU A 149 0.47 0.85 9.49
C LEU A 149 0.02 0.54 8.06
N ALA A 150 0.94 0.12 7.19
CA ALA A 150 0.62 -0.22 5.80
C ALA A 150 -0.44 -1.33 5.67
N ALA A 151 -0.31 -2.40 6.46
CA ALA A 151 -1.28 -3.51 6.46
C ALA A 151 -2.65 -3.07 7.01
N ARG A 152 -2.67 -2.24 8.06
CA ARG A 152 -3.89 -1.67 8.66
C ARG A 152 -4.62 -0.75 7.68
N LEU A 153 -3.89 0.11 6.97
CA LEU A 153 -4.43 0.99 5.93
C LEU A 153 -5.05 0.20 4.77
N LEU A 154 -4.35 -0.84 4.29
CA LEU A 154 -4.84 -1.70 3.22
C LEU A 154 -6.08 -2.51 3.64
N ALA A 155 -6.09 -3.05 4.86
CA ALA A 155 -7.24 -3.77 5.40
C ALA A 155 -8.48 -2.86 5.49
N ALA A 156 -8.30 -1.63 5.99
CA ALA A 156 -9.37 -0.65 6.04
C ALA A 156 -9.89 -0.28 4.65
N LEU A 157 -9.00 -0.02 3.69
CA LEU A 157 -9.37 0.28 2.30
C LEU A 157 -10.17 -0.87 1.68
N SER A 158 -9.71 -2.11 1.87
CA SER A 158 -10.38 -3.32 1.38
C SER A 158 -11.77 -3.49 2.00
N ALA A 159 -11.92 -3.22 3.29
CA ALA A 159 -13.21 -3.28 3.97
C ALA A 159 -14.19 -2.21 3.44
N GLY A 160 -13.70 -1.00 3.17
CA GLY A 160 -14.51 0.06 2.55
C GLY A 160 -14.96 -0.29 1.14
N ASP A 161 -14.09 -0.88 0.34
CA ASP A 161 -14.42 -1.36 -1.01
C ASP A 161 -15.50 -2.45 -0.97
N GLN A 162 -15.40 -3.38 -0.02
CA GLN A 162 -16.40 -4.46 0.19
C GLN A 162 -17.73 -3.93 0.73
N ALA A 163 -17.73 -2.85 1.50
CA ALA A 163 -18.93 -2.18 2.01
C ALA A 163 -19.64 -1.33 0.94
N GLY A 164 -19.17 -1.35 -0.30
CA GLY A 164 -19.78 -0.70 -1.46
C GLY A 164 -18.92 0.37 -2.12
N GLY A 165 -18.04 1.03 -1.40
CA GLY A 165 -17.08 2.00 -1.95
C GLY A 165 -17.72 3.14 -2.75
N ASP A 166 -17.07 3.49 -3.86
CA ASP A 166 -17.53 4.49 -4.84
C ASP A 166 -18.76 3.96 -5.61
N SER A 167 -19.89 4.68 -5.54
CA SER A 167 -21.16 4.26 -6.16
C SER A 167 -21.10 4.15 -7.68
N ARG A 168 -20.11 4.72 -8.33
CA ARG A 168 -19.89 4.65 -9.79
C ARG A 168 -19.07 3.42 -10.20
N GLY A 169 -18.48 2.69 -9.24
CA GLY A 169 -17.66 1.53 -9.47
C GLY A 169 -16.18 1.75 -9.10
N ARG A 170 -15.28 0.98 -9.70
CA ARG A 170 -13.86 0.88 -9.37
C ARG A 170 -12.99 1.28 -10.55
N GLN A 171 -11.80 1.86 -10.31
CA GLN A 171 -10.83 2.12 -11.37
C GLN A 171 -9.38 2.16 -10.87
N SER A 172 -9.08 2.84 -9.76
CA SER A 172 -7.71 2.95 -9.26
C SER A 172 -7.66 2.88 -7.74
N ALA A 173 -6.50 2.53 -7.19
CA ALA A 173 -6.22 2.52 -5.77
C ALA A 173 -4.75 2.82 -5.50
N ALA A 174 -4.44 3.34 -4.30
CA ALA A 174 -3.06 3.60 -3.91
C ALA A 174 -2.86 3.47 -2.40
N LEU A 175 -1.63 3.16 -2.01
CA LEU A 175 -1.15 3.08 -0.64
C LEU A 175 0.22 3.75 -0.55
N LEU A 176 0.28 4.86 0.17
CA LEU A 176 1.50 5.62 0.46
C LEU A 176 1.77 5.55 1.96
N VAL A 177 2.97 5.11 2.37
CA VAL A 177 3.45 5.22 3.74
C VAL A 177 4.86 5.78 3.73
N VAL A 178 5.11 6.72 4.62
CA VAL A 178 6.41 7.32 4.82
C VAL A 178 6.91 7.10 6.25
N LYS A 179 8.23 6.95 6.37
CA LYS A 179 8.95 6.76 7.63
C LYS A 179 10.36 7.32 7.48
N PRO A 180 10.94 7.99 8.48
CA PRO A 180 12.28 8.55 8.38
C PRO A 180 13.31 7.51 7.96
N GLY A 181 14.03 7.79 6.87
CA GLY A 181 15.13 6.97 6.35
C GLY A 181 14.74 5.55 5.87
N ALA A 182 13.46 5.25 5.70
CA ALA A 182 13.01 3.90 5.37
C ALA A 182 12.81 3.62 3.86
N GLY A 183 13.10 4.59 3.00
CA GLY A 183 13.09 4.38 1.56
C GLY A 183 14.27 3.53 1.09
N TYR A 184 14.25 3.15 -0.18
CA TYR A 184 15.26 2.28 -0.78
C TYR A 184 16.69 2.77 -0.47
N GLY A 185 17.50 1.89 0.11
CA GLY A 185 18.87 2.21 0.52
C GLY A 185 19.00 3.26 1.65
N GLY A 186 17.91 3.68 2.28
CA GLY A 186 17.91 4.74 3.30
C GLY A 186 18.01 6.16 2.72
N PHE A 187 17.93 6.35 1.41
CA PHE A 187 18.16 7.64 0.75
C PHE A 187 16.96 8.61 0.81
N ASN A 188 15.79 8.13 1.20
CA ASN A 188 14.59 8.95 1.37
C ASN A 188 13.65 8.32 2.42
N ASP A 189 12.53 8.98 2.67
CA ASP A 189 11.55 8.60 3.70
C ASP A 189 10.38 7.78 3.14
N ARG A 190 10.35 7.48 1.83
CA ARG A 190 9.24 6.77 1.19
C ARG A 190 9.35 5.27 1.48
N TYR A 191 8.69 4.82 2.57
CA TYR A 191 8.71 3.42 2.98
C TYR A 191 8.04 2.52 1.94
N LEU A 192 6.84 2.90 1.49
CA LEU A 192 6.20 2.30 0.32
C LEU A 192 5.33 3.33 -0.42
N ASP A 193 5.19 3.13 -1.72
CA ASP A 193 4.31 3.89 -2.60
C ASP A 193 3.83 2.94 -3.70
N LEU A 194 2.68 2.32 -3.46
CA LEU A 194 2.08 1.35 -4.36
C LEU A 194 0.84 1.96 -5.01
N ARG A 195 0.74 1.83 -6.33
CA ARG A 195 -0.35 2.40 -7.13
C ARG A 195 -0.87 1.40 -8.15
N VAL A 196 -2.18 1.36 -8.24
CA VAL A 196 -2.91 0.69 -9.31
C VAL A 196 -3.67 1.78 -10.03
N ASP A 197 -3.16 2.22 -11.15
CA ASP A 197 -3.65 3.43 -11.84
C ASP A 197 -4.92 3.18 -12.64
N ASP A 198 -5.10 1.96 -13.17
CA ASP A 198 -6.31 1.53 -13.88
C ASP A 198 -6.46 0.01 -13.80
N HIS A 199 -7.54 -0.47 -13.16
CA HIS A 199 -7.85 -1.90 -13.02
C HIS A 199 -9.34 -2.08 -12.66
N PRO A 200 -10.01 -3.15 -13.11
CA PRO A 200 -11.40 -3.41 -12.73
C PRO A 200 -11.58 -3.71 -11.22
N ASP A 201 -10.59 -4.30 -10.56
CA ASP A 201 -10.54 -4.57 -9.12
C ASP A 201 -9.27 -4.01 -8.49
N PRO A 202 -9.12 -2.67 -8.39
CA PRO A 202 -7.85 -2.03 -8.06
C PRO A 202 -7.40 -2.28 -6.63
N VAL A 203 -8.32 -2.45 -5.67
CA VAL A 203 -7.98 -2.73 -4.27
C VAL A 203 -7.47 -4.16 -4.10
N VAL A 204 -8.04 -5.12 -4.81
CA VAL A 204 -7.55 -6.51 -4.84
C VAL A 204 -6.14 -6.57 -5.44
N GLU A 205 -5.94 -5.87 -6.57
CA GLU A 205 -4.63 -5.80 -7.23
C GLU A 205 -3.60 -5.06 -6.36
N LEU A 206 -4.01 -3.99 -5.66
CA LEU A 206 -3.16 -3.30 -4.67
C LEU A 206 -2.72 -4.27 -3.56
N GLY A 207 -3.62 -5.12 -3.08
CA GLY A 207 -3.30 -6.19 -2.12
C GLY A 207 -2.27 -7.17 -2.68
N ARG A 208 -2.41 -7.60 -3.93
CA ARG A 208 -1.46 -8.51 -4.59
C ARG A 208 -0.06 -7.89 -4.70
N ILE A 209 0.05 -6.63 -5.13
CA ILE A 209 1.35 -5.96 -5.22
C ILE A 209 1.94 -5.62 -3.85
N PHE A 210 1.10 -5.42 -2.82
CA PHE A 210 1.57 -5.26 -1.44
C PHE A 210 2.24 -6.53 -0.91
N VAL A 211 1.69 -7.71 -1.18
CA VAL A 211 2.33 -9.00 -0.83
C VAL A 211 3.69 -9.15 -1.53
N LEU A 212 3.78 -8.74 -2.81
CA LEU A 212 5.07 -8.73 -3.52
C LEU A 212 6.04 -7.71 -2.90
N TRP A 213 5.57 -6.52 -2.55
CA TRP A 213 6.40 -5.53 -1.88
C TRP A 213 6.95 -6.07 -0.54
N GLN A 214 6.12 -6.75 0.26
CA GLN A 214 6.58 -7.40 1.48
C GLN A 214 7.63 -8.49 1.20
N LEU A 215 7.47 -9.25 0.14
CA LEU A 215 8.43 -10.26 -0.28
C LEU A 215 9.78 -9.62 -0.65
N TYR A 216 9.80 -8.49 -1.36
CA TYR A 216 11.04 -7.87 -1.83
C TYR A 216 11.72 -6.97 -0.78
N PHE A 217 10.97 -6.28 0.07
CA PHE A 217 11.50 -5.19 0.89
C PHE A 217 11.36 -5.37 2.40
N GLU A 218 10.43 -6.22 2.88
CA GLU A 218 10.32 -6.48 4.31
C GLU A 218 11.23 -7.64 4.73
N LYS A 219 11.98 -7.47 5.83
CA LYS A 219 12.72 -8.59 6.44
C LYS A 219 11.75 -9.62 7.01
N ALA A 220 12.06 -10.89 6.81
CA ALA A 220 11.32 -11.99 7.42
C ALA A 220 11.35 -11.88 8.95
N LEU A 221 10.21 -12.07 9.58
CA LEU A 221 10.13 -12.24 11.03
C LEU A 221 10.61 -13.65 11.41
N ALA A 222 11.11 -13.82 12.62
CA ALA A 222 11.53 -15.14 13.11
C ALA A 222 10.39 -16.18 13.04
N SER A 223 9.14 -15.75 13.22
CA SER A 223 7.95 -16.60 13.11
C SER A 223 7.58 -17.00 11.66
N GLU A 224 8.18 -16.36 10.66
CA GLU A 224 7.99 -16.64 9.24
C GLU A 224 9.07 -17.59 8.70
N LEU A 225 10.11 -17.85 9.49
CA LEU A 225 11.16 -18.79 9.15
C LEU A 225 10.71 -20.23 9.43
N MET A 226 11.05 -21.14 8.53
CA MET A 226 10.74 -22.56 8.64
C MET A 226 11.95 -23.41 8.26
N PRO A 227 12.16 -24.59 8.89
CA PRO A 227 13.24 -25.49 8.51
C PRO A 227 12.98 -26.08 7.12
N ILE A 228 14.06 -26.33 6.37
CA ILE A 228 13.98 -27.11 5.14
C ILE A 228 14.18 -28.58 5.54
N ASP A 229 13.06 -29.22 5.87
CA ASP A 229 13.04 -30.66 6.14
C ASP A 229 13.14 -31.47 4.84
N SER A 230 13.19 -32.81 4.96
CA SER A 230 13.32 -33.72 3.81
C SER A 230 12.15 -33.61 2.82
N ALA A 231 10.94 -33.33 3.30
CA ALA A 231 9.77 -33.18 2.45
C ALA A 231 9.85 -31.89 1.62
N LEU A 232 10.17 -30.75 2.26
CA LEU A 232 10.37 -29.47 1.59
C LEU A 232 11.60 -29.52 0.64
N ALA A 233 12.70 -30.16 1.04
CA ALA A 233 13.86 -30.34 0.17
C ALA A 233 13.50 -31.08 -1.12
N ALA A 234 12.73 -32.16 -1.02
CA ALA A 234 12.27 -32.92 -2.19
C ALA A 234 11.31 -32.09 -3.06
N GLU A 235 10.42 -31.28 -2.45
CA GLU A 235 9.52 -30.35 -3.17
C GLU A 235 10.34 -29.30 -3.95
N LEU A 236 11.28 -28.65 -3.28
CA LEU A 236 12.14 -27.61 -3.88
C LEU A 236 12.96 -28.16 -5.03
N ARG A 237 13.56 -29.35 -4.89
CA ARG A 237 14.32 -30.00 -5.97
C ARG A 237 13.45 -30.28 -7.20
N ARG A 238 12.23 -30.81 -7.01
CA ARG A 238 11.30 -31.04 -8.12
C ARG A 238 10.92 -29.72 -8.83
N GLY A 239 10.57 -28.71 -8.07
CA GLY A 239 10.19 -27.40 -8.62
C GLY A 239 11.35 -26.71 -9.33
N LEU A 240 12.57 -26.78 -8.79
CA LEU A 240 13.79 -26.25 -9.44
C LEU A 240 14.03 -26.89 -10.80
N ARG A 241 13.92 -28.22 -10.91
CA ARG A 241 14.02 -28.91 -12.21
C ARG A 241 12.95 -28.47 -13.20
N GLN A 242 11.69 -28.31 -12.76
CA GLN A 242 10.60 -27.78 -13.61
C GLN A 242 10.89 -26.37 -14.11
N LEU A 243 11.57 -25.55 -13.30
CA LEU A 243 11.98 -24.20 -13.66
C LEU A 243 13.28 -24.15 -14.47
N GLY A 244 13.90 -25.30 -14.75
CA GLY A 244 15.11 -25.43 -15.59
C GLY A 244 16.44 -25.25 -14.83
N TYR A 245 16.43 -25.38 -13.50
CA TYR A 245 17.64 -25.42 -12.69
C TYR A 245 18.07 -26.87 -12.42
N ASP A 246 19.37 -27.07 -12.17
CA ASP A 246 19.93 -28.38 -11.80
C ASP A 246 20.24 -28.43 -10.29
N PRO A 247 19.35 -28.99 -9.45
CA PRO A 247 19.59 -29.14 -8.03
C PRO A 247 20.37 -30.41 -7.67
N GLY A 248 20.92 -31.13 -8.66
CA GLY A 248 21.57 -32.45 -8.46
C GLY A 248 20.56 -33.59 -8.24
N PRO A 249 21.03 -34.77 -7.80
CA PRO A 249 20.19 -35.96 -7.56
C PRO A 249 19.20 -35.74 -6.42
N ASP A 250 18.20 -36.62 -6.29
CA ASP A 250 17.29 -36.60 -5.15
C ASP A 250 18.05 -36.92 -3.85
N GLY A 251 17.63 -36.28 -2.75
CA GLY A 251 18.29 -36.44 -1.45
C GLY A 251 18.05 -35.26 -0.52
N GLU A 252 18.97 -35.12 0.43
CA GLU A 252 18.95 -34.04 1.43
C GLU A 252 19.18 -32.66 0.81
N TRP A 253 18.94 -31.60 1.59
CA TRP A 253 19.19 -30.21 1.21
C TRP A 253 20.70 -29.91 1.20
N ASP A 254 21.40 -30.40 0.19
CA ASP A 254 22.86 -30.32 0.02
C ASP A 254 23.30 -29.04 -0.74
N GLY A 255 24.62 -28.92 -0.94
CA GLY A 255 25.23 -27.79 -1.64
C GLY A 255 24.72 -27.59 -3.08
N SER A 256 24.38 -28.68 -3.81
CA SER A 256 23.86 -28.56 -5.18
C SER A 256 22.43 -28.01 -5.20
N ALA A 257 21.57 -28.44 -4.29
CA ALA A 257 20.23 -27.89 -4.13
C ALA A 257 20.26 -26.42 -3.67
N GLN A 258 21.14 -26.08 -2.73
CA GLN A 258 21.33 -24.72 -2.27
C GLN A 258 21.81 -23.80 -3.39
N ALA A 259 22.76 -24.23 -4.21
CA ALA A 259 23.27 -23.45 -5.35
C ALA A 259 22.16 -23.22 -6.41
N ALA A 260 21.37 -24.25 -6.72
CA ALA A 260 20.25 -24.13 -7.66
C ALA A 260 19.15 -23.17 -7.14
N PHE A 261 18.85 -23.25 -5.84
CA PHE A 261 17.88 -22.33 -5.21
C PHE A 261 18.40 -20.89 -5.15
N ALA A 262 19.69 -20.70 -4.85
CA ALA A 262 20.31 -19.38 -4.90
C ALA A 262 20.31 -18.79 -6.32
N ALA A 263 20.52 -19.62 -7.35
CA ALA A 263 20.42 -19.19 -8.75
C ALA A 263 18.97 -18.79 -9.12
N PHE A 264 17.97 -19.54 -8.65
CA PHE A 264 16.57 -19.15 -8.77
C PHE A 264 16.30 -17.81 -8.06
N ALA A 265 16.69 -17.69 -6.80
CA ALA A 265 16.49 -16.49 -6.00
C ALA A 265 17.17 -15.26 -6.63
N GLY A 266 18.40 -15.37 -7.10
CA GLY A 266 19.11 -14.29 -7.79
C GLY A 266 18.44 -13.86 -9.10
N ARG A 267 17.80 -14.80 -9.83
CA ARG A 267 17.00 -14.44 -11.02
C ARG A 267 15.72 -13.69 -10.68
N GLU A 268 15.13 -14.00 -9.56
CA GLU A 268 13.87 -13.38 -9.07
C GLU A 268 14.12 -12.16 -8.16
N ASN A 269 15.36 -11.68 -8.02
CA ASN A 269 15.79 -10.60 -7.11
C ASN A 269 15.46 -10.88 -5.64
N LEU A 270 15.63 -12.12 -5.21
CA LEU A 270 15.37 -12.59 -3.85
C LEU A 270 16.66 -13.08 -3.15
N GLU A 271 17.85 -12.72 -3.66
CA GLU A 271 19.15 -13.16 -3.16
C GLU A 271 19.36 -12.82 -1.68
N GLU A 272 18.85 -11.67 -1.22
CA GLU A 272 18.95 -11.26 0.18
C GLU A 272 18.09 -12.11 1.14
N ARG A 273 17.20 -12.94 0.59
CA ARG A 273 16.34 -13.85 1.35
C ARG A 273 16.87 -15.28 1.41
N VAL A 274 17.96 -15.57 0.67
CA VAL A 274 18.59 -16.88 0.70
C VAL A 274 19.34 -17.06 2.02
N ARG A 275 19.09 -18.19 2.69
CA ARG A 275 19.68 -18.54 3.97
C ARG A 275 20.55 -19.78 3.84
N THR A 276 21.61 -19.82 4.66
CA THR A 276 22.57 -20.95 4.69
C THR A 276 22.47 -21.79 5.96
N ASP A 277 21.54 -21.44 6.87
CA ASP A 277 21.37 -22.09 8.18
C ASP A 277 20.34 -23.24 8.17
N GLY A 278 19.95 -23.73 6.99
CA GLY A 278 18.95 -24.79 6.85
C GLY A 278 17.52 -24.33 7.04
N GLN A 279 17.28 -23.03 7.12
CA GLN A 279 15.96 -22.43 7.18
C GLN A 279 15.63 -21.68 5.88
N THR A 280 14.37 -21.40 5.67
CA THR A 280 13.87 -20.58 4.58
C THR A 280 12.73 -19.68 5.06
N ASP A 281 12.47 -18.63 4.31
CA ASP A 281 11.34 -17.72 4.52
C ASP A 281 10.08 -18.31 3.86
N ARG A 282 8.98 -18.40 4.62
CA ARG A 282 7.69 -18.89 4.13
C ARG A 282 7.21 -18.15 2.88
N ARG A 283 7.38 -16.81 2.82
CA ARG A 283 6.97 -16.00 1.67
C ARG A 283 7.73 -16.36 0.39
N VAL A 284 9.02 -16.70 0.54
CA VAL A 284 9.83 -17.17 -0.59
C VAL A 284 9.33 -18.51 -1.10
N ILE A 285 8.94 -19.42 -0.20
CA ILE A 285 8.38 -20.72 -0.59
C ILE A 285 7.02 -20.58 -1.27
N GLU A 286 6.14 -19.71 -0.77
CA GLU A 286 4.86 -19.41 -1.40
C GLU A 286 5.05 -18.81 -2.80
N TYR A 287 5.97 -17.89 -2.95
CA TYR A 287 6.35 -17.32 -4.24
C TYR A 287 6.92 -18.39 -5.19
N PHE A 288 7.85 -19.22 -4.71
CA PHE A 288 8.42 -20.33 -5.48
C PHE A 288 7.33 -21.31 -5.99
N ARG A 289 6.39 -21.70 -5.12
CA ARG A 289 5.25 -22.55 -5.50
C ARG A 289 4.40 -21.90 -6.58
N GLY A 290 4.15 -20.61 -6.46
CA GLY A 290 3.45 -19.83 -7.49
C GLY A 290 4.18 -19.85 -8.83
N ARG A 291 5.52 -19.73 -8.83
CA ARG A 291 6.34 -19.79 -10.06
C ARG A 291 6.35 -21.19 -10.69
N VAL A 292 6.37 -22.24 -9.88
CA VAL A 292 6.30 -23.63 -10.37
C VAL A 292 4.94 -23.93 -10.99
N SER A 293 3.86 -23.39 -10.44
CA SER A 293 2.49 -23.64 -10.90
C SER A 293 2.07 -22.79 -12.09
N ALA A 294 2.73 -21.66 -12.33
CA ALA A 294 2.40 -20.75 -13.44
C ALA A 294 3.16 -21.13 -14.71
N PRO A 295 2.53 -21.13 -15.91
CA PRO A 295 3.29 -21.24 -17.15
C PRO A 295 4.27 -20.07 -17.24
N LEU A 296 5.53 -20.35 -17.61
CA LEU A 296 6.58 -19.34 -17.73
C LEU A 296 6.16 -18.28 -18.77
N PRO A 297 6.06 -16.98 -18.41
CA PRO A 297 5.66 -15.94 -19.36
C PRO A 297 6.72 -15.67 -20.45
N TYR A 298 7.97 -16.16 -20.24
CA TYR A 298 9.04 -16.06 -21.22
C TYR A 298 9.85 -17.37 -21.26
N PRO A 299 10.20 -17.88 -22.47
CA PRO A 299 11.11 -19.02 -22.59
C PRO A 299 12.44 -18.69 -21.93
N SER A 300 13.00 -19.65 -21.20
CA SER A 300 14.37 -19.55 -20.66
C SER A 300 15.31 -19.10 -21.77
N PRO A 301 16.19 -18.12 -21.56
CA PRO A 301 17.21 -17.81 -22.54
C PRO A 301 18.06 -19.09 -22.68
N LYS A 302 17.93 -19.78 -23.82
CA LYS A 302 18.84 -20.87 -24.20
C LYS A 302 20.24 -20.32 -24.01
N GLY A 303 21.08 -20.99 -23.22
CA GLY A 303 22.41 -20.58 -22.90
C GLY A 303 23.12 -20.09 -24.18
N ARG A 304 23.61 -18.87 -24.15
CA ARG A 304 24.55 -18.40 -25.16
C ARG A 304 25.77 -19.29 -25.01
N GLY A 305 25.91 -20.25 -25.93
CA GLY A 305 27.14 -21.02 -26.05
C GLY A 305 28.30 -20.02 -26.13
N ARG A 306 29.25 -20.16 -25.23
CA ARG A 306 30.54 -19.49 -25.37
C ARG A 306 31.20 -20.12 -26.60
N SER A 307 31.27 -19.36 -27.70
CA SER A 307 32.20 -19.58 -28.79
C SER A 307 33.54 -18.95 -28.44
#